data_a5f7a7ee465e4dfb10433c0ebf676818
#
_entry.id   a5f7a7ee465e4dfb10433c0ebf676818
#
_cell.length_a   1.000
_cell.length_b   1.000
_cell.length_c   1.000
_cell.angle_alpha   90.00
_cell.angle_beta   90.00
_cell.angle_gamma   90.00
#
_symmetry.space_group_name_H-M   'P 1'
#
loop_
_entity.id
_entity.type
_entity.pdbx_description
1 polymer ?
#
loop_
_entity_poly.entity_id
_entity_poly.type
_entity_poly.pdbx_seq_one_letter_code
_entity_poly.pdbx_strand_id
1 'polypeptide(L)'
;MNDPVTSPAHYTFHPIEVINLSRCLCANLSNVVKYVMRAHLKGAELQDLRKALFYADDLISTMAREPVALACMAEPDFSRAEFTWQMSTGRGKIVRMAWMAAWPREFAPPTPTPRLEIMRDAIAAEIALMEESA
;
A
#
# COMPACT_ATOMS: atom_id res chain seq x y z
N MET A 1 10.61 18.66 -14.49
CA MET A 1 11.41 18.63 -13.26
C MET A 1 10.49 18.47 -12.06
N ASN A 2 10.84 17.59 -11.12
CA ASN A 2 10.04 17.37 -9.93
C ASN A 2 10.19 18.51 -8.93
N ASP A 3 9.06 18.94 -8.36
CA ASP A 3 9.06 19.87 -7.24
C ASP A 3 9.30 19.07 -5.96
N PRO A 4 10.35 19.37 -5.17
CA PRO A 4 10.65 18.62 -3.95
C PRO A 4 9.53 18.64 -2.91
N VAL A 5 8.67 19.64 -2.93
CA VAL A 5 7.56 19.77 -1.98
C VAL A 5 6.30 19.08 -2.49
N THR A 6 5.89 19.37 -3.72
CA THR A 6 4.62 18.87 -4.26
C THR A 6 4.77 17.51 -4.95
N SER A 7 5.94 17.24 -5.52
CA SER A 7 6.19 15.98 -6.24
C SER A 7 7.60 15.47 -5.94
N PRO A 8 7.86 14.98 -4.70
CA PRO A 8 9.18 14.42 -4.38
C PRO A 8 9.53 13.24 -5.29
N ALA A 9 10.80 13.11 -5.65
CA ALA A 9 11.26 12.10 -6.59
C ALA A 9 10.89 10.68 -6.21
N HIS A 10 10.89 10.34 -4.91
CA HIS A 10 10.57 8.98 -4.44
C HIS A 10 9.07 8.65 -4.53
N TYR A 11 8.23 9.64 -4.92
CA TYR A 11 6.80 9.42 -5.16
C TYR A 11 6.42 9.59 -6.64
N THR A 12 7.38 9.97 -7.50
CA THR A 12 7.09 10.26 -8.91
C THR A 12 7.87 9.38 -9.89
N PHE A 13 8.40 8.24 -9.44
CA PHE A 13 9.12 7.31 -10.32
C PHE A 13 8.18 6.55 -11.27
N HIS A 14 6.88 6.57 -10.99
CA HIS A 14 5.85 6.00 -11.84
C HIS A 14 5.31 7.07 -12.81
N PRO A 15 4.73 6.65 -13.95
CA PRO A 15 3.95 7.58 -14.79
C PRO A 15 2.78 8.17 -14.03
N ILE A 16 2.27 7.46 -13.01
CA ILE A 16 1.18 7.93 -12.15
C ILE A 16 1.76 8.11 -10.75
N GLU A 17 1.60 9.30 -10.19
CA GLU A 17 2.14 9.62 -8.86
C GLU A 17 1.41 8.86 -7.74
N VAL A 18 2.15 8.53 -6.68
CA VAL A 18 1.60 7.84 -5.51
C VAL A 18 0.40 8.57 -4.93
N ILE A 19 0.44 9.92 -4.89
CA ILE A 19 -0.66 10.71 -4.34
C ILE A 19 -1.99 10.47 -5.05
N ASN A 20 -1.96 10.08 -6.33
CA ASN A 20 -3.18 9.81 -7.09
C ASN A 20 -3.96 8.61 -6.54
N LEU A 21 -3.26 7.68 -5.91
CA LEU A 21 -3.90 6.56 -5.21
C LEU A 21 -4.10 6.89 -3.73
N SER A 22 -3.04 7.36 -3.06
CA SER A 22 -3.06 7.50 -1.60
C SER A 22 -4.11 8.48 -1.10
N ARG A 23 -4.42 9.54 -1.88
CA ARG A 23 -5.45 10.50 -1.47
C ARG A 23 -6.85 9.89 -1.39
N CYS A 24 -7.07 8.76 -2.04
CA CYS A 24 -8.37 8.09 -2.09
C CYS A 24 -8.58 7.13 -0.92
N LEU A 25 -7.56 6.89 -0.12
CA LEU A 25 -7.54 5.87 0.92
C LEU A 25 -7.61 6.51 2.32
N CYS A 26 -8.11 5.73 3.28
CA CYS A 26 -8.04 6.16 4.68
C CYS A 26 -6.57 6.34 5.10
N ALA A 27 -6.35 7.07 6.21
CA ALA A 27 -5.00 7.44 6.63
C ALA A 27 -4.05 6.25 6.76
N ASN A 28 -4.47 5.18 7.44
CA ASN A 28 -3.62 4.02 7.65
C ASN A 28 -3.30 3.30 6.34
N LEU A 29 -4.30 3.08 5.49
CA LEU A 29 -4.10 2.39 4.22
C LEU A 29 -3.26 3.23 3.25
N SER A 30 -3.47 4.54 3.27
CA SER A 30 -2.64 5.51 2.55
C SER A 30 -1.16 5.38 2.95
N ASN A 31 -0.90 5.27 4.26
CA ASN A 31 0.47 5.12 4.76
C ASN A 31 1.08 3.77 4.36
N VAL A 32 0.28 2.69 4.36
CA VAL A 32 0.77 1.40 3.87
C VAL A 32 1.28 1.53 2.43
N VAL A 33 0.47 2.09 1.55
CA VAL A 33 0.84 2.27 0.13
C VAL A 33 2.09 3.14 0.00
N LYS A 34 2.13 4.27 0.71
CA LYS A 34 3.28 5.18 0.64
C LYS A 34 4.58 4.52 1.08
N TYR A 35 4.56 3.78 2.18
CA TYR A 35 5.79 3.14 2.67
C TYR A 35 6.22 1.96 1.82
N VAL A 36 5.29 1.18 1.30
CA VAL A 36 5.62 0.08 0.38
C VAL A 36 6.27 0.61 -0.90
N MET A 37 5.73 1.68 -1.47
CA MET A 37 6.29 2.26 -2.69
C MET A 37 7.61 2.98 -2.43
N ARG A 38 7.72 3.69 -1.32
CA ARG A 38 8.92 4.40 -0.92
C ARG A 38 10.10 3.46 -0.62
N ALA A 39 9.83 2.28 -0.08
CA ALA A 39 10.83 1.28 0.24
C ALA A 39 11.74 0.96 -0.95
N HIS A 40 11.18 0.97 -2.16
CA HIS A 40 11.92 0.68 -3.38
C HIS A 40 13.03 1.72 -3.69
N LEU A 41 12.85 2.97 -3.27
CA LEU A 41 13.69 4.08 -3.73
C LEU A 41 14.71 4.60 -2.72
N LYS A 42 14.48 4.38 -1.44
CA LYS A 42 15.23 5.09 -0.40
C LYS A 42 16.39 4.31 0.22
N GLY A 43 16.60 3.07 -0.12
CA GLY A 43 17.65 2.25 0.48
C GLY A 43 17.37 1.83 1.91
N ALA A 44 16.24 2.23 2.48
CA ALA A 44 15.79 1.83 3.81
C ALA A 44 14.62 0.87 3.70
N GLU A 45 14.75 -0.11 2.83
CA GLU A 45 13.65 -1.00 2.42
C GLU A 45 13.01 -1.73 3.59
N LEU A 46 13.81 -2.36 4.41
CA LEU A 46 13.30 -3.13 5.55
C LEU A 46 12.59 -2.23 6.56
N GLN A 47 13.16 -1.07 6.87
CA GLN A 47 12.56 -0.12 7.78
C GLN A 47 11.21 0.37 7.26
N ASP A 48 11.14 0.72 5.97
CA ASP A 48 9.90 1.22 5.36
C ASP A 48 8.83 0.13 5.31
N LEU A 49 9.20 -1.12 5.04
CA LEU A 49 8.24 -2.23 5.07
C LEU A 49 7.73 -2.49 6.50
N ARG A 50 8.58 -2.34 7.50
CA ARG A 50 8.16 -2.45 8.91
C ARG A 50 7.18 -1.34 9.29
N LYS A 51 7.37 -0.12 8.77
CA LYS A 51 6.40 0.96 8.96
C LYS A 51 5.07 0.62 8.29
N ALA A 52 5.11 0.07 7.08
CA ALA A 52 3.89 -0.37 6.40
C ALA A 52 3.16 -1.43 7.24
N LEU A 53 3.88 -2.38 7.81
CA LEU A 53 3.31 -3.41 8.67
C LEU A 53 2.64 -2.80 9.90
N PHE A 54 3.30 -1.81 10.53
CA PHE A 54 2.73 -1.11 11.67
C PHE A 54 1.37 -0.49 11.34
N TYR A 55 1.27 0.20 10.21
CA TYR A 55 0.01 0.84 9.80
C TYR A 55 -1.06 -0.18 9.40
N ALA A 56 -0.66 -1.30 8.81
CA ALA A 56 -1.60 -2.37 8.49
C ALA A 56 -2.17 -3.01 9.77
N ASP A 57 -1.31 -3.29 10.74
CA ASP A 57 -1.73 -3.86 12.02
C ASP A 57 -2.60 -2.89 12.80
N ASP A 58 -2.28 -1.60 12.78
CA ASP A 58 -3.09 -0.58 13.45
C ASP A 58 -4.47 -0.48 12.82
N LEU A 59 -4.55 -0.56 11.50
CA LEU A 59 -5.83 -0.52 10.79
C LEU A 59 -6.70 -1.73 11.15
N ILE A 60 -6.13 -2.92 11.15
CA ILE A 60 -6.85 -4.15 11.52
C ILE A 60 -7.36 -4.06 12.95
N SER A 61 -6.52 -3.59 13.86
CA SER A 61 -6.86 -3.40 15.27
C SER A 61 -7.99 -2.39 15.45
N THR A 62 -7.94 -1.29 14.70
CA THR A 62 -8.98 -0.26 14.74
C THR A 62 -10.30 -0.81 14.19
N MET A 63 -10.26 -1.54 13.08
CA MET A 63 -11.46 -2.15 12.49
C MET A 63 -12.15 -3.13 13.45
N ALA A 64 -11.40 -3.77 14.34
CA ALA A 64 -11.97 -4.67 15.33
C ALA A 64 -12.77 -3.92 16.39
N ARG A 65 -12.45 -2.66 16.64
CA ARG A 65 -13.11 -1.85 17.65
C ARG A 65 -14.24 -1.00 17.06
N GLU A 66 -14.00 -0.39 15.91
CA GLU A 66 -15.03 0.41 15.24
C GLU A 66 -14.75 0.45 13.73
N PRO A 67 -15.79 0.26 12.91
CA PRO A 67 -15.62 0.23 11.46
C PRO A 67 -15.06 1.54 10.93
N VAL A 68 -14.12 1.42 10.00
CA VAL A 68 -13.48 2.54 9.32
C VAL A 68 -13.70 2.36 7.83
N ALA A 69 -14.09 3.42 7.13
CA ALA A 69 -14.14 3.41 5.67
C ALA A 69 -12.71 3.35 5.13
N LEU A 70 -12.41 2.35 4.29
CA LEU A 70 -11.07 2.17 3.75
C LEU A 70 -10.78 3.15 2.60
N ALA A 71 -11.82 3.55 1.86
CA ALA A 71 -11.72 4.54 0.80
C ALA A 71 -12.53 5.77 1.17
N CYS A 72 -11.98 6.97 0.91
CA CYS A 72 -12.69 8.23 1.14
C CYS A 72 -13.16 8.86 -0.17
N MET A 73 -12.86 8.24 -1.31
CA MET A 73 -13.23 8.70 -2.63
C MET A 73 -13.53 7.48 -3.51
N ALA A 74 -14.07 7.72 -4.70
CA ALA A 74 -14.29 6.67 -5.67
C ALA A 74 -12.95 6.06 -6.13
N GLU A 75 -13.01 4.84 -6.64
CA GLU A 75 -11.83 4.16 -7.18
C GLU A 75 -11.19 5.00 -8.27
N PRO A 76 -9.84 5.15 -8.23
CA PRO A 76 -9.13 5.90 -9.27
C PRO A 76 -9.34 5.32 -10.66
N ASP A 77 -9.33 6.19 -11.67
CA ASP A 77 -9.59 5.87 -13.06
C ASP A 77 -8.30 5.59 -13.84
N PHE A 78 -7.38 4.81 -13.26
CA PHE A 78 -6.16 4.40 -13.95
C PHE A 78 -5.87 2.93 -13.67
N SER A 79 -5.03 2.32 -14.51
CA SER A 79 -4.72 0.91 -14.44
C SER A 79 -3.85 0.58 -13.23
N ARG A 80 -4.28 -0.42 -12.45
CA ARG A 80 -3.45 -0.97 -11.35
C ARG A 80 -2.13 -1.51 -11.87
N ALA A 81 -2.15 -2.15 -13.02
CA ALA A 81 -0.95 -2.70 -13.63
C ALA A 81 0.05 -1.59 -13.97
N GLU A 82 -0.42 -0.50 -14.56
CA GLU A 82 0.44 0.66 -14.85
C GLU A 82 0.98 1.29 -13.58
N PHE A 83 0.16 1.37 -12.55
CA PHE A 83 0.56 1.96 -11.27
C PHE A 83 1.67 1.16 -10.59
N THR A 84 1.68 -0.16 -10.77
CA THR A 84 2.62 -1.05 -10.06
C THR A 84 3.72 -1.63 -10.96
N TRP A 85 3.80 -1.26 -12.23
CA TRP A 85 4.65 -1.94 -13.23
C TRP A 85 6.15 -1.91 -12.92
N GLN A 86 6.64 -0.86 -12.27
CA GLN A 86 8.06 -0.72 -11.94
C GLN A 86 8.45 -1.34 -10.60
N MET A 87 7.48 -1.85 -9.88
CA MET A 87 7.73 -2.41 -8.55
C MET A 87 8.15 -3.88 -8.65
N SER A 88 8.89 -4.34 -7.65
CA SER A 88 9.13 -5.78 -7.51
C SER A 88 7.77 -6.49 -7.38
N THR A 89 7.75 -7.78 -7.73
CA THR A 89 6.52 -8.58 -7.67
C THR A 89 5.88 -8.54 -6.28
N GLY A 90 6.69 -8.67 -5.23
CA GLY A 90 6.17 -8.68 -3.85
C GLY A 90 5.53 -7.36 -3.46
N ARG A 91 6.22 -6.23 -3.73
CA ARG A 91 5.68 -4.91 -3.39
C ARG A 91 4.46 -4.55 -4.24
N GLY A 92 4.52 -4.83 -5.53
CA GLY A 92 3.37 -4.58 -6.41
C GLY A 92 2.15 -5.36 -5.97
N LYS A 93 2.34 -6.60 -5.51
CA LYS A 93 1.27 -7.42 -4.97
C LYS A 93 0.63 -6.78 -3.74
N ILE A 94 1.45 -6.24 -2.82
CA ILE A 94 0.94 -5.56 -1.62
C ILE A 94 0.08 -4.35 -2.01
N VAL A 95 0.56 -3.52 -2.93
CA VAL A 95 -0.19 -2.34 -3.39
C VAL A 95 -1.52 -2.75 -4.02
N ARG A 96 -1.52 -3.81 -4.84
CA ARG A 96 -2.76 -4.32 -5.43
C ARG A 96 -3.71 -4.88 -4.38
N MET A 97 -3.20 -5.50 -3.32
CA MET A 97 -4.03 -5.98 -2.21
C MET A 97 -4.65 -4.83 -1.42
N ALA A 98 -3.89 -3.73 -1.20
CA ALA A 98 -4.42 -2.52 -0.59
C ALA A 98 -5.54 -1.92 -1.44
N TRP A 99 -5.33 -1.87 -2.75
CA TRP A 99 -6.33 -1.40 -3.70
C TRP A 99 -7.60 -2.24 -3.61
N MET A 100 -7.46 -3.57 -3.63
CA MET A 100 -8.61 -4.48 -3.56
C MET A 100 -9.30 -4.48 -2.21
N ALA A 101 -8.59 -4.13 -1.15
CA ALA A 101 -9.21 -3.96 0.16
C ALA A 101 -10.18 -2.78 0.16
N ALA A 102 -9.78 -1.67 -0.46
CA ALA A 102 -10.59 -0.45 -0.54
C ALA A 102 -11.73 -0.54 -1.56
N TRP A 103 -11.47 -1.19 -2.71
CA TRP A 103 -12.46 -1.35 -3.79
C TRP A 103 -12.50 -2.83 -4.21
N PRO A 104 -13.18 -3.68 -3.40
CA PRO A 104 -13.13 -5.13 -3.63
C PRO A 104 -13.80 -5.55 -4.93
N ARG A 105 -13.22 -6.56 -5.56
CA ARG A 105 -13.80 -7.23 -6.72
C ARG A 105 -14.64 -8.41 -6.24
N GLU A 106 -15.36 -9.00 -7.19
CA GLU A 106 -16.30 -10.10 -6.95
C GLU A 106 -15.69 -11.28 -6.18
N PHE A 107 -14.41 -11.55 -6.42
CA PHE A 107 -13.70 -12.67 -5.79
C PHE A 107 -13.05 -12.33 -4.45
N ALA A 108 -13.09 -11.07 -4.06
CA ALA A 108 -12.48 -10.65 -2.79
C ALA A 108 -13.36 -11.08 -1.61
N PRO A 109 -12.77 -11.32 -0.42
CA PRO A 109 -13.59 -11.53 0.77
C PRO A 109 -14.59 -10.40 0.96
N PRO A 110 -15.86 -10.70 1.35
CA PRO A 110 -16.91 -9.69 1.40
C PRO A 110 -16.75 -8.67 2.53
N THR A 111 -16.02 -9.02 3.59
CA THR A 111 -15.79 -8.11 4.72
C THR A 111 -14.36 -7.54 4.66
N PRO A 112 -14.15 -6.32 5.21
CA PRO A 112 -12.83 -5.66 5.08
C PRO A 112 -11.71 -6.35 5.83
N THR A 113 -11.95 -6.88 7.02
CA THR A 113 -10.87 -7.41 7.85
C THR A 113 -10.09 -8.55 7.18
N PRO A 114 -10.71 -9.59 6.58
CA PRO A 114 -9.95 -10.60 5.86
C PRO A 114 -9.13 -10.05 4.70
N ARG A 115 -9.64 -9.03 3.99
CA ARG A 115 -8.89 -8.39 2.90
C ARG A 115 -7.64 -7.69 3.42
N LEU A 116 -7.75 -7.03 4.56
CA LEU A 116 -6.61 -6.35 5.20
C LEU A 116 -5.61 -7.36 5.74
N GLU A 117 -6.07 -8.48 6.28
CA GLU A 117 -5.19 -9.54 6.77
C GLU A 117 -4.36 -10.17 5.65
N ILE A 118 -4.95 -10.37 4.49
CA ILE A 118 -4.23 -10.86 3.30
C ILE A 118 -3.10 -9.89 2.94
N MET A 119 -3.38 -8.60 2.93
CA MET A 119 -2.39 -7.56 2.65
C MET A 119 -1.29 -7.55 3.73
N ARG A 120 -1.68 -7.58 4.97
CA ARG A 120 -0.77 -7.58 6.11
C ARG A 120 0.18 -8.78 6.07
N ASP A 121 -0.33 -9.96 5.76
CA ASP A 121 0.47 -11.17 5.66
C ASP A 121 1.46 -11.09 4.50
N ALA A 122 1.09 -10.45 3.40
CA ALA A 122 2.00 -10.23 2.27
C ALA A 122 3.14 -9.28 2.65
N ILE A 123 2.87 -8.25 3.45
CA ILE A 123 3.91 -7.36 3.96
C ILE A 123 4.87 -8.13 4.87
N ALA A 124 4.33 -8.92 5.78
CA ALA A 124 5.12 -9.73 6.71
C ALA A 124 6.01 -10.73 5.95
N ALA A 125 5.49 -11.34 4.89
CA ALA A 125 6.25 -12.28 4.07
C ALA A 125 7.41 -11.58 3.35
N GLU A 126 7.19 -10.39 2.84
CA GLU A 126 8.22 -9.60 2.17
C GLU A 126 9.34 -9.20 3.15
N ILE A 127 8.96 -8.81 4.38
CA ILE A 127 9.92 -8.51 5.44
C ILE A 127 10.77 -9.76 5.75
N ALA A 128 10.14 -10.93 5.89
CA ALA A 128 10.85 -12.16 6.18
C ALA A 128 11.86 -12.52 5.09
N LEU A 129 11.50 -12.34 3.82
CA LEU A 129 12.42 -12.56 2.71
C LEU A 129 13.63 -11.64 2.77
N MET A 130 13.43 -10.38 3.12
CA MET A 130 14.52 -9.42 3.25
C MET A 130 15.42 -9.73 4.44
N GLU A 131 14.84 -10.17 5.54
CA GLU A 131 15.62 -10.55 6.72
C GLU A 131 16.50 -11.78 6.46
N GLU A 132 16.01 -12.72 5.65
CA GLU A 132 16.79 -13.90 5.25
C GLU A 132 17.98 -13.53 4.36
N SER A 133 17.84 -12.46 3.58
CA SER A 133 18.87 -12.00 2.64
C SER A 133 19.93 -11.11 3.29
N ALA A 134 19.68 -10.67 4.51
CA ALA A 134 20.55 -9.71 5.19
C ALA A 134 21.81 -10.36 5.76
#